data_51ff0d1d9ca77b16633a80d44c5341d3
#
_entry.id   51ff0d1d9ca77b16633a80d44c5341d3
#
_cell.length_a   1.000
_cell.length_b   1.000
_cell.length_c   1.000
_cell.angle_alpha   90.00
_cell.angle_beta   90.00
_cell.angle_gamma   90.00
#
_symmetry.space_group_name_H-M   'P 1'
#
loop_
_entity.id
_entity.type
_entity.pdbx_description
1 polymer ?
#
loop_
_entity_poly.entity_id
_entity_poly.type
_entity_poly.pdbx_seq_one_letter_code
_entity_poly.pdbx_strand_id
1 'polypeptide(L)'
;MNATQTVGADWELDFYSRPILEADGRKRWELLVTATPAADATEIPFRFSKCCPSGEVNSLWLTAAIGEARQCALEAGWPAPRRLRCWRSSMRTMVQRAATELDLEMIASRRTYALLEWLQQREQEVYPQEEGFMAGPLAPPPAPVATPPVPLPEEVQGDAWSWASLPADLLRDASDWPSSFSGLLPLPAGLDSDQPVPGLRLFSNSRALAMAGWLGGLEPVKLLVDGRQLVLEAGQDDRWLVSDLDSAAAEAIAGDLSQSKELGKGLQFIAIQASPEEQAFAGFWMMRDIATL
;
A
#
# COMPACT_ATOMS: atom_id res chain seq x y z
N MET A 1 10.41 -7.33 21.81
CA MET A 1 10.19 -5.86 21.88
C MET A 1 9.14 -5.55 20.85
N ASN A 2 7.89 -5.33 21.28
CA ASN A 2 6.84 -4.91 20.38
C ASN A 2 7.26 -3.58 19.75
N ALA A 3 7.50 -3.58 18.45
CA ALA A 3 7.64 -2.35 17.71
C ALA A 3 6.24 -1.70 17.68
N THR A 4 5.93 -0.93 18.72
CA THR A 4 4.80 -0.01 18.68
C THR A 4 5.07 0.89 17.47
N GLN A 5 4.38 0.65 16.35
CA GLN A 5 4.43 1.56 15.21
C GLN A 5 4.03 2.93 15.77
N THR A 6 4.96 3.85 15.77
CA THR A 6 4.67 5.22 16.19
C THR A 6 3.72 5.77 15.13
N VAL A 7 2.47 5.97 15.52
CA VAL A 7 1.41 6.49 14.64
C VAL A 7 1.94 7.74 13.94
N GLY A 8 1.84 7.78 12.61
CA GLY A 8 2.27 8.90 11.79
C GLY A 8 3.78 8.99 11.50
N ALA A 9 4.59 8.01 11.94
CA ALA A 9 6.03 7.99 11.65
C ALA A 9 6.36 7.56 10.21
N ASP A 10 5.41 6.93 9.52
CA ASP A 10 5.53 6.56 8.11
C ASP A 10 4.67 7.51 7.27
N TRP A 11 5.25 8.01 6.20
CA TRP A 11 4.55 8.84 5.23
C TRP A 11 4.49 8.14 3.87
N GLU A 12 3.40 8.42 3.15
CA GLU A 12 3.15 8.01 1.78
C GLU A 12 3.30 9.22 0.88
N LEU A 13 4.04 9.11 -0.21
CA LEU A 13 4.42 10.23 -1.06
C LEU A 13 4.15 9.94 -2.53
N ASP A 14 3.55 10.91 -3.23
CA ASP A 14 3.48 10.99 -4.68
C ASP A 14 3.99 12.35 -5.16
N PHE A 15 4.93 12.34 -6.10
CA PHE A 15 5.39 13.54 -6.78
C PHE A 15 5.30 13.31 -8.28
N TYR A 16 4.26 13.87 -8.92
CA TYR A 16 4.01 13.60 -10.33
C TYR A 16 3.22 14.72 -11.02
N SER A 17 3.16 14.66 -12.35
CA SER A 17 2.35 15.59 -13.13
C SER A 17 0.85 15.30 -12.99
N ARG A 18 0.04 16.37 -12.94
CA ARG A 18 -1.43 16.33 -12.82
C ARG A 18 -2.10 16.66 -14.14
N PRO A 19 -3.42 16.33 -14.31
CA PRO A 19 -4.18 16.62 -15.55
C PRO A 19 -4.57 18.09 -15.64
N ILE A 20 -3.62 18.99 -15.42
CA ILE A 20 -3.82 20.43 -15.43
C ILE A 20 -2.71 21.06 -16.29
N LEU A 21 -3.08 21.88 -17.26
CA LEU A 21 -2.15 22.69 -18.03
C LEU A 21 -1.98 24.05 -17.36
N GLU A 22 -0.74 24.40 -17.08
CA GLU A 22 -0.37 25.74 -16.64
C GLU A 22 -0.40 26.73 -17.81
N ALA A 23 -0.36 28.02 -17.51
CA ALA A 23 -0.41 29.08 -18.54
C ALA A 23 0.71 28.99 -19.60
N ASP A 24 1.83 28.34 -19.28
CA ASP A 24 2.93 28.06 -20.19
C ASP A 24 2.74 26.80 -21.06
N GLY A 25 1.57 26.14 -20.96
CA GLY A 25 1.21 24.94 -21.72
C GLY A 25 1.85 23.65 -21.20
N ARG A 26 2.53 23.68 -20.04
CA ARG A 26 3.10 22.48 -19.40
C ARG A 26 2.15 21.92 -18.36
N LYS A 27 2.29 20.61 -18.12
CA LYS A 27 1.54 19.95 -17.03
C LYS A 27 2.01 20.44 -15.67
N ARG A 28 1.06 20.70 -14.77
CA ARG A 28 1.32 20.96 -13.36
C ARG A 28 1.97 19.76 -12.72
N TRP A 29 3.02 20.00 -11.93
CA TRP A 29 3.58 18.99 -11.02
C TRP A 29 3.13 19.27 -9.60
N GLU A 30 2.87 18.22 -8.86
CA GLU A 30 2.39 18.34 -7.48
C GLU A 30 3.00 17.27 -6.60
N LEU A 31 3.46 17.70 -5.43
CA LEU A 31 3.80 16.82 -4.32
C LEU A 31 2.55 16.60 -3.46
N LEU A 32 2.23 15.34 -3.23
CA LEU A 32 1.27 14.91 -2.23
C LEU A 32 1.99 14.09 -1.17
N VAL A 33 1.75 14.39 0.10
CA VAL A 33 2.27 13.64 1.25
C VAL A 33 1.14 13.41 2.23
N THR A 34 1.00 12.19 2.71
CA THR A 34 0.09 11.86 3.80
C THR A 34 0.76 10.95 4.83
N ALA A 35 0.42 11.12 6.11
CA ALA A 35 0.83 10.15 7.12
C ALA A 35 0.10 8.82 6.88
N THR A 36 0.80 7.69 7.06
CA THR A 36 0.15 6.37 7.07
C THR A 36 -0.75 6.27 8.30
N PRO A 37 -2.05 6.03 8.15
CA PRO A 37 -2.96 5.96 9.29
C PRO A 37 -2.71 4.69 10.12
N ALA A 38 -2.97 4.76 11.42
CA ALA A 38 -3.00 3.59 12.29
C ALA A 38 -4.23 2.72 12.00
N ALA A 39 -4.20 1.46 12.41
CA ALA A 39 -5.28 0.51 12.17
C ALA A 39 -6.63 0.94 12.78
N ASP A 40 -6.58 1.61 13.92
CA ASP A 40 -7.72 2.14 14.67
C ASP A 40 -8.03 3.62 14.35
N ALA A 41 -7.35 4.20 13.36
CA ALA A 41 -7.56 5.61 13.01
C ALA A 41 -8.97 5.83 12.45
N THR A 42 -9.70 6.76 13.05
CA THR A 42 -11.03 7.23 12.61
C THR A 42 -10.97 8.60 11.95
N GLU A 43 -9.85 9.29 12.09
CA GLU A 43 -9.65 10.64 11.56
C GLU A 43 -8.81 10.61 10.27
N ILE A 44 -9.00 11.65 9.47
CA ILE A 44 -8.18 11.86 8.28
C ILE A 44 -6.73 12.09 8.73
N PRO A 45 -5.75 11.32 8.20
CA PRO A 45 -4.35 11.51 8.54
C PRO A 45 -3.83 12.88 8.07
N PHE A 46 -2.70 13.31 8.60
CA PHE A 46 -2.00 14.49 8.09
C PHE A 46 -1.87 14.42 6.57
N ARG A 47 -2.19 15.51 5.90
CA ARG A 47 -2.06 15.67 4.43
C ARG A 47 -1.40 16.99 4.10
N PHE A 48 -0.50 16.96 3.14
CA PHE A 48 0.18 18.13 2.61
C PHE A 48 0.23 18.04 1.10
N SER A 49 -0.10 19.13 0.41
CA SER A 49 0.03 19.24 -1.05
C SER A 49 0.77 20.52 -1.42
N LYS A 50 1.64 20.44 -2.43
CA LYS A 50 2.36 21.59 -2.94
C LYS A 50 2.61 21.46 -4.44
N CYS A 51 2.21 22.49 -5.20
CA CYS A 51 2.50 22.56 -6.63
C CYS A 51 3.97 22.92 -6.85
N CYS A 52 4.59 22.25 -7.84
CA CYS A 52 5.96 22.48 -8.27
C CYS A 52 5.95 23.16 -9.65
N PRO A 53 6.64 24.28 -9.82
CA PRO A 53 6.83 24.86 -11.13
C PRO A 53 7.48 23.87 -12.09
N SER A 54 7.00 23.79 -13.32
CA SER A 54 7.46 22.80 -14.31
C SER A 54 8.97 22.86 -14.60
N GLY A 55 9.59 24.01 -14.40
CA GLY A 55 11.04 24.22 -14.55
C GLY A 55 11.87 23.82 -13.33
N GLU A 56 11.23 23.52 -12.20
CA GLU A 56 11.90 23.23 -10.91
C GLU A 56 11.73 21.75 -10.48
N VAL A 57 11.30 20.89 -11.37
CA VAL A 57 11.10 19.45 -11.09
C VAL A 57 12.45 18.76 -10.90
N ASN A 58 12.96 18.80 -9.65
CA ASN A 58 14.23 18.22 -9.27
C ASN A 58 14.26 17.85 -7.77
N SER A 59 15.33 17.16 -7.36
CA SER A 59 15.46 16.71 -5.96
C SER A 59 15.64 17.84 -4.96
N LEU A 60 16.20 18.98 -5.34
CA LEU A 60 16.39 20.12 -4.44
C LEU A 60 15.05 20.73 -4.04
N TRP A 61 14.18 20.98 -5.04
CA TRP A 61 12.83 21.45 -4.78
C TRP A 61 12.06 20.44 -3.90
N LEU A 62 12.18 19.16 -4.24
CA LEU A 62 11.50 18.08 -3.49
C LEU A 62 11.97 18.01 -2.04
N THR A 63 13.28 18.14 -1.78
CA THR A 63 13.85 18.20 -0.43
C THR A 63 13.26 19.37 0.37
N ALA A 64 13.23 20.57 -0.23
CA ALA A 64 12.66 21.74 0.41
C ALA A 64 11.16 21.57 0.71
N ALA A 65 10.39 21.00 -0.24
CA ALA A 65 8.95 20.79 -0.08
C ALA A 65 8.63 19.73 0.99
N ILE A 66 9.39 18.62 1.07
CA ILE A 66 9.25 17.64 2.15
C ILE A 66 9.65 18.25 3.51
N GLY A 67 10.67 19.08 3.55
CA GLY A 67 11.06 19.83 4.75
C GLY A 67 9.95 20.74 5.25
N GLU A 68 9.28 21.46 4.35
CA GLU A 68 8.10 22.27 4.67
C GLU A 68 6.93 21.40 5.19
N ALA A 69 6.65 20.27 4.52
CA ALA A 69 5.64 19.32 4.99
C ALA A 69 5.91 18.82 6.41
N ARG A 70 7.19 18.55 6.76
CA ARG A 70 7.60 18.17 8.13
C ARG A 70 7.30 19.28 9.13
N GLN A 71 7.60 20.51 8.77
CA GLN A 71 7.33 21.65 9.64
C GLN A 71 5.82 21.83 9.86
N CYS A 72 5.01 21.79 8.79
CA CYS A 72 3.56 21.84 8.89
C CYS A 72 2.96 20.71 9.76
N ALA A 73 3.51 19.49 9.63
CA ALA A 73 3.08 18.37 10.45
C ALA A 73 3.37 18.61 11.94
N LEU A 74 4.57 19.06 12.28
CA LEU A 74 4.95 19.35 13.67
C LEU A 74 4.08 20.48 14.26
N GLU A 75 3.81 21.53 13.51
CA GLU A 75 2.93 22.65 13.93
C GLU A 75 1.48 22.18 14.15
N ALA A 76 1.04 21.18 13.39
CA ALA A 76 -0.27 20.53 13.55
C ALA A 76 -0.28 19.43 14.64
N GLY A 77 0.82 19.20 15.35
CA GLY A 77 0.90 18.21 16.43
C GLY A 77 1.18 16.78 15.99
N TRP A 78 1.56 16.57 14.72
CA TRP A 78 1.93 15.25 14.20
C TRP A 78 3.41 14.95 14.46
N PRO A 79 3.79 13.69 14.66
CA PRO A 79 5.19 13.30 14.81
C PRO A 79 5.97 13.52 13.51
N ALA A 80 7.26 13.76 13.64
CA ALA A 80 8.15 13.79 12.48
C ALA A 80 8.19 12.43 11.79
N PRO A 81 8.19 12.38 10.44
CA PRO A 81 8.31 11.13 9.72
C PRO A 81 9.70 10.51 9.93
N ARG A 82 9.76 9.18 9.88
CA ARG A 82 10.99 8.40 9.84
C ARG A 82 11.20 7.75 8.49
N ARG A 83 10.10 7.40 7.81
CA ARG A 83 10.10 6.68 6.53
C ARG A 83 9.17 7.33 5.53
N LEU A 84 9.58 7.28 4.25
CA LEU A 84 8.78 7.72 3.11
C LEU A 84 8.52 6.53 2.18
N ARG A 85 7.26 6.15 1.99
CA ARG A 85 6.89 5.18 0.96
C ARG A 85 6.61 5.90 -0.36
N CYS A 86 7.24 5.43 -1.43
CA CYS A 86 7.02 5.94 -2.79
C CYS A 86 6.62 4.79 -3.72
N TRP A 87 5.47 4.92 -4.36
CA TRP A 87 4.94 3.88 -5.22
C TRP A 87 5.38 4.02 -6.68
N ARG A 88 5.71 5.25 -7.15
CA ARG A 88 6.13 5.46 -8.54
C ARG A 88 7.59 5.14 -8.76
N SER A 89 7.86 4.11 -9.54
CA SER A 89 9.23 3.71 -9.92
C SER A 89 9.98 4.83 -10.65
N SER A 90 9.29 5.60 -11.51
CA SER A 90 9.88 6.73 -12.24
C SER A 90 10.40 7.85 -11.34
N MET A 91 9.86 8.00 -10.11
CA MET A 91 10.27 9.03 -9.16
C MET A 91 11.26 8.53 -8.11
N ARG A 92 11.52 7.23 -8.06
CA ARG A 92 12.32 6.56 -7.04
C ARG A 92 13.65 7.26 -6.75
N THR A 93 14.44 7.53 -7.79
CA THR A 93 15.78 8.15 -7.63
C THR A 93 15.69 9.56 -7.04
N MET A 94 14.70 10.34 -7.47
CA MET A 94 14.51 11.71 -6.99
C MET A 94 14.08 11.74 -5.52
N VAL A 95 13.11 10.88 -5.17
CA VAL A 95 12.62 10.73 -3.79
C VAL A 95 13.72 10.19 -2.88
N GLN A 96 14.51 9.19 -3.34
CA GLN A 96 15.64 8.67 -2.57
C GLN A 96 16.67 9.76 -2.23
N ARG A 97 17.02 10.62 -3.19
CA ARG A 97 17.96 11.73 -2.94
C ARG A 97 17.40 12.71 -1.90
N ALA A 98 16.14 13.12 -2.05
CA ALA A 98 15.49 14.01 -1.10
C ALA A 98 15.39 13.41 0.30
N ALA A 99 15.05 12.12 0.41
CA ALA A 99 14.98 11.40 1.67
C ALA A 99 16.34 11.34 2.37
N THR A 100 17.43 11.05 1.62
CA THR A 100 18.79 11.00 2.15
C THR A 100 19.23 12.37 2.72
N GLU A 101 18.94 13.46 2.02
CA GLU A 101 19.27 14.83 2.49
C GLU A 101 18.50 15.22 3.78
N LEU A 102 17.35 14.59 4.02
CA LEU A 102 16.51 14.84 5.19
C LEU A 102 16.68 13.82 6.32
N ASP A 103 17.60 12.87 6.17
CA ASP A 103 17.83 11.77 7.11
C ASP A 103 16.55 10.92 7.30
N LEU A 104 15.89 10.59 6.17
CA LEU A 104 14.69 9.75 6.13
C LEU A 104 14.98 8.46 5.38
N GLU A 105 14.41 7.36 5.88
CA GLU A 105 14.42 6.09 5.17
C GLU A 105 13.40 6.14 4.02
N MET A 106 13.82 5.80 2.79
CA MET A 106 12.92 5.69 1.64
C MET A 106 12.62 4.23 1.35
N ILE A 107 11.33 3.89 1.31
CA ILE A 107 10.85 2.56 0.97
C ILE A 107 10.13 2.61 -0.38
N ALA A 108 10.63 1.83 -1.36
CA ALA A 108 9.97 1.64 -2.64
C ALA A 108 8.83 0.63 -2.45
N SER A 109 7.59 1.13 -2.27
CA SER A 109 6.45 0.29 -1.94
C SER A 109 5.14 0.88 -2.44
N ARG A 110 4.24 0.02 -2.89
CA ARG A 110 2.84 0.35 -3.24
C ARG A 110 1.89 0.23 -2.04
N ARG A 111 2.39 -0.02 -0.84
CA ARG A 111 1.60 0.10 0.40
C ARG A 111 1.36 1.57 0.76
N THR A 112 0.73 2.29 -0.16
CA THR A 112 0.43 3.72 -0.09
C THR A 112 -1.07 3.93 -0.26
N TYR A 113 -1.86 3.20 0.54
CA TYR A 113 -3.32 3.14 0.36
C TYR A 113 -4.02 4.47 0.68
N ALA A 114 -3.61 5.15 1.75
CA ALA A 114 -4.19 6.44 2.13
C ALA A 114 -3.87 7.52 1.08
N LEU A 115 -2.68 7.50 0.53
CA LEU A 115 -2.29 8.38 -0.56
C LEU A 115 -3.09 8.12 -1.84
N LEU A 116 -3.25 6.84 -2.22
CA LEU A 116 -4.00 6.48 -3.43
C LEU A 116 -5.47 6.87 -3.31
N GLU A 117 -6.11 6.65 -2.17
CA GLU A 117 -7.49 7.12 -1.92
C GLU A 117 -7.59 8.64 -2.02
N TRP A 118 -6.65 9.36 -1.41
CA TRP A 118 -6.63 10.81 -1.49
C TRP A 118 -6.38 11.31 -2.91
N LEU A 119 -5.49 10.67 -3.65
CA LEU A 119 -5.25 11.02 -5.07
C LEU A 119 -6.51 10.78 -5.91
N GLN A 120 -7.22 9.64 -5.73
CA GLN A 120 -8.49 9.38 -6.40
C GLN A 120 -9.55 10.44 -6.07
N GLN A 121 -9.65 10.81 -4.80
CA GLN A 121 -10.55 11.89 -4.38
C GLN A 121 -10.19 13.21 -5.09
N ARG A 122 -8.92 13.59 -5.17
CA ARG A 122 -8.49 14.80 -5.86
C ARG A 122 -8.79 14.77 -7.35
N GLU A 123 -8.66 13.62 -8.00
CA GLU A 123 -8.99 13.46 -9.42
C GLU A 123 -10.49 13.61 -9.72
N GLN A 124 -11.33 13.21 -8.78
CA GLN A 124 -12.78 13.31 -8.92
C GLN A 124 -13.34 14.67 -8.50
N GLU A 125 -12.80 15.26 -7.44
CA GLU A 125 -13.41 16.40 -6.77
C GLU A 125 -12.63 17.70 -6.89
N VAL A 126 -11.29 17.65 -7.03
CA VAL A 126 -10.44 18.84 -7.00
C VAL A 126 -9.98 19.25 -8.39
N TYR A 127 -9.26 18.37 -9.10
CA TYR A 127 -8.68 18.71 -10.39
C TYR A 127 -9.71 19.14 -11.44
N PRO A 128 -10.92 18.53 -11.54
CA PRO A 128 -11.92 18.97 -12.51
C PRO A 128 -12.41 20.41 -12.35
N GLN A 129 -12.21 21.00 -11.17
CA GLN A 129 -12.64 22.36 -10.86
C GLN A 129 -11.51 23.39 -11.07
N GLU A 130 -10.30 22.93 -11.36
CA GLU A 130 -9.15 23.80 -11.55
C GLU A 130 -9.05 24.33 -12.98
N GLU A 131 -8.60 25.59 -13.11
CA GLU A 131 -8.33 26.19 -14.42
C GLU A 131 -7.21 25.40 -15.13
N GLY A 132 -7.40 25.15 -16.42
CA GLY A 132 -6.47 24.34 -17.22
C GLY A 132 -6.68 22.82 -17.09
N PHE A 133 -7.75 22.37 -16.43
CA PHE A 133 -8.05 20.95 -16.36
C PHE A 133 -8.26 20.34 -17.75
N MET A 134 -7.59 19.21 -17.99
CA MET A 134 -7.72 18.43 -19.20
C MET A 134 -8.67 17.25 -18.95
N ALA A 135 -9.89 17.38 -19.44
CA ALA A 135 -10.84 16.26 -19.43
C ALA A 135 -10.39 15.19 -20.44
N GLY A 136 -10.18 13.99 -19.97
CA GLY A 136 -9.86 12.84 -20.81
C GLY A 136 -8.78 11.93 -20.20
N PRO A 137 -8.61 10.73 -20.75
CA PRO A 137 -7.56 9.86 -20.26
C PRO A 137 -6.22 10.55 -20.51
N LEU A 138 -5.52 10.91 -19.44
CA LEU A 138 -4.08 11.09 -19.55
C LEU A 138 -3.56 9.84 -20.23
N ALA A 139 -2.68 10.00 -21.24
CA ALA A 139 -2.02 8.82 -21.81
C ALA A 139 -1.47 8.05 -20.60
N PRO A 140 -1.99 6.86 -20.29
CA PRO A 140 -1.47 6.12 -19.15
C PRO A 140 0.03 5.93 -19.40
N PRO A 141 0.87 5.99 -18.37
CA PRO A 141 2.23 5.51 -18.53
C PRO A 141 2.13 4.12 -19.16
N PRO A 142 3.04 3.75 -20.07
CA PRO A 142 3.01 2.43 -20.68
C PRO A 142 2.84 1.42 -19.56
N ALA A 143 1.81 0.58 -19.67
CA ALA A 143 1.56 -0.44 -18.66
C ALA A 143 2.89 -1.18 -18.45
N PRO A 144 3.41 -1.24 -17.23
CA PRO A 144 4.63 -1.99 -16.99
C PRO A 144 4.37 -3.40 -17.52
N VAL A 145 5.25 -3.89 -18.38
CA VAL A 145 5.17 -5.29 -18.82
C VAL A 145 5.24 -6.11 -17.53
N ALA A 146 4.14 -6.78 -17.21
CA ALA A 146 4.06 -7.56 -15.99
C ALA A 146 5.17 -8.62 -16.05
N THR A 147 6.17 -8.48 -15.19
CA THR A 147 7.23 -9.50 -15.09
C THR A 147 6.59 -10.80 -14.62
N PRO A 148 6.97 -11.94 -15.19
CA PRO A 148 6.51 -13.23 -14.70
C PRO A 148 6.77 -13.34 -13.19
N PRO A 149 5.84 -13.92 -12.41
CA PRO A 149 6.09 -14.08 -10.98
C PRO A 149 7.23 -15.08 -10.76
N VAL A 150 8.06 -14.81 -9.77
CA VAL A 150 9.13 -15.71 -9.33
C VAL A 150 8.68 -16.46 -8.06
N PRO A 151 9.13 -17.70 -7.82
CA PRO A 151 8.81 -18.42 -6.60
C PRO A 151 9.10 -17.59 -5.35
N LEU A 152 8.23 -17.68 -4.34
CA LEU A 152 8.53 -17.10 -3.04
C LEU A 152 9.90 -17.60 -2.55
N PRO A 153 10.70 -16.74 -1.89
CA PRO A 153 11.93 -17.17 -1.24
C PRO A 153 11.67 -18.34 -0.30
N GLU A 154 12.61 -19.26 -0.21
CA GLU A 154 12.46 -20.49 0.58
C GLU A 154 12.12 -20.19 2.05
N GLU A 155 12.62 -19.07 2.55
CA GLU A 155 12.38 -18.57 3.90
C GLU A 155 10.91 -18.23 4.19
N VAL A 156 10.14 -17.91 3.16
CA VAL A 156 8.69 -17.58 3.27
C VAL A 156 7.76 -18.58 2.61
N GLN A 157 8.32 -19.67 2.05
CA GLN A 157 7.50 -20.80 1.62
C GLN A 157 7.02 -21.56 2.85
N GLY A 158 5.70 -21.65 3.02
CA GLY A 158 5.09 -22.46 4.07
C GLY A 158 5.22 -23.96 3.80
N ASP A 159 5.08 -24.75 4.87
CA ASP A 159 4.93 -26.21 4.75
C ASP A 159 3.56 -26.57 4.14
N ALA A 160 2.57 -25.66 4.31
CA ALA A 160 1.24 -25.72 3.71
C ALA A 160 0.64 -24.31 3.63
N TRP A 161 -0.43 -24.18 2.86
CA TRP A 161 -1.24 -22.96 2.81
C TRP A 161 -2.73 -23.29 2.69
N SER A 162 -3.58 -22.33 3.03
CA SER A 162 -5.01 -22.38 2.77
C SER A 162 -5.53 -21.01 2.35
N TRP A 163 -6.54 -21.05 1.47
CA TRP A 163 -7.36 -19.88 1.21
C TRP A 163 -8.43 -19.77 2.30
N ALA A 164 -8.70 -18.57 2.78
CA ALA A 164 -9.62 -18.33 3.89
C ALA A 164 -10.37 -17.01 3.68
N SER A 165 -11.45 -16.86 4.42
CA SER A 165 -12.18 -15.60 4.50
C SER A 165 -12.47 -15.28 5.96
N LEU A 166 -12.34 -14.01 6.32
CA LEU A 166 -12.68 -13.49 7.64
C LEU A 166 -13.76 -12.42 7.48
N PRO A 167 -14.78 -12.37 8.34
CA PRO A 167 -15.73 -11.26 8.32
C PRO A 167 -15.01 -9.95 8.74
N ALA A 168 -15.40 -8.83 8.11
CA ALA A 168 -14.76 -7.53 8.35
C ALA A 168 -14.82 -7.12 9.83
N ASP A 169 -15.85 -7.52 10.54
CA ASP A 169 -15.99 -7.22 11.97
C ASP A 169 -14.85 -7.79 12.82
N LEU A 170 -14.40 -9.02 12.53
CA LEU A 170 -13.24 -9.58 13.23
C LEU A 170 -11.96 -8.77 13.00
N LEU A 171 -11.82 -8.13 11.85
CA LEU A 171 -10.63 -7.34 11.53
C LEU A 171 -10.58 -6.00 12.28
N ARG A 172 -11.69 -5.55 12.87
CA ARG A 172 -11.73 -4.34 13.71
C ARG A 172 -10.84 -4.48 14.94
N ASP A 173 -10.82 -5.68 15.50
CA ASP A 173 -10.07 -6.00 16.72
C ASP A 173 -8.69 -6.61 16.40
N ALA A 174 -8.26 -6.55 15.14
CA ALA A 174 -6.99 -7.17 14.72
C ALA A 174 -5.76 -6.57 15.41
N SER A 175 -5.83 -5.33 15.90
CA SER A 175 -4.78 -4.70 16.70
C SER A 175 -4.57 -5.38 18.06
N ASP A 176 -5.60 -6.04 18.58
CA ASP A 176 -5.57 -6.71 19.88
C ASP A 176 -5.13 -8.17 19.76
N TRP A 177 -4.99 -8.69 18.55
CA TRP A 177 -4.58 -10.07 18.34
C TRP A 177 -3.12 -10.30 18.70
N PRO A 178 -2.78 -11.45 19.31
CA PRO A 178 -1.39 -11.81 19.55
C PRO A 178 -0.68 -12.07 18.23
N SER A 179 0.13 -11.11 17.78
CA SER A 179 0.93 -11.19 16.56
C SER A 179 2.31 -10.59 16.81
N SER A 180 3.35 -11.26 16.33
CA SER A 180 4.73 -10.74 16.42
C SER A 180 5.03 -9.71 15.35
N PHE A 181 4.41 -9.85 14.17
CA PHE A 181 4.56 -8.95 13.02
C PHE A 181 3.19 -8.58 12.48
N SER A 182 2.94 -7.29 12.25
CA SER A 182 1.68 -6.85 11.66
C SER A 182 1.85 -5.66 10.73
N GLY A 183 1.06 -5.67 9.65
CA GLY A 183 0.86 -4.55 8.76
C GLY A 183 -0.64 -4.27 8.66
N LEU A 184 -1.21 -3.73 9.73
CA LEU A 184 -2.63 -3.40 9.81
C LEU A 184 -2.89 -2.05 9.15
N LEU A 185 -4.14 -1.85 8.75
CA LEU A 185 -4.65 -0.59 8.20
C LEU A 185 -6.09 -0.39 8.68
N PRO A 186 -6.60 0.85 8.73
CA PRO A 186 -7.97 1.08 9.09
C PRO A 186 -8.91 0.44 8.08
N LEU A 187 -10.02 -0.08 8.57
CA LEU A 187 -11.06 -0.61 7.70
C LEU A 187 -11.70 0.53 6.89
N PRO A 188 -11.92 0.32 5.59
CA PRO A 188 -12.60 1.31 4.76
C PRO A 188 -13.99 1.68 5.32
N ALA A 189 -14.34 2.96 5.25
CA ALA A 189 -15.65 3.42 5.69
C ALA A 189 -16.78 2.77 4.88
N GLY A 190 -17.89 2.46 5.55
CA GLY A 190 -19.08 1.88 4.93
C GLY A 190 -18.96 0.39 4.58
N LEU A 191 -17.99 -0.31 5.15
CA LEU A 191 -17.87 -1.76 5.01
C LEU A 191 -18.86 -2.45 5.94
N ASP A 192 -19.65 -3.38 5.40
CA ASP A 192 -20.58 -4.18 6.20
C ASP A 192 -19.80 -5.11 7.15
N SER A 193 -20.36 -5.32 8.36
CA SER A 193 -19.69 -6.08 9.41
C SER A 193 -19.43 -7.55 9.04
N ASP A 194 -20.34 -8.14 8.31
CA ASP A 194 -20.27 -9.54 7.83
C ASP A 194 -19.61 -9.69 6.45
N GLN A 195 -19.17 -8.56 5.83
CA GLN A 195 -18.48 -8.60 4.55
C GLN A 195 -17.29 -9.54 4.60
N PRO A 196 -17.27 -10.59 3.76
CA PRO A 196 -16.14 -11.51 3.73
C PRO A 196 -14.90 -10.84 3.15
N VAL A 197 -13.81 -10.91 3.88
CA VAL A 197 -12.49 -10.46 3.46
C VAL A 197 -11.64 -11.68 3.14
N PRO A 198 -11.30 -11.92 1.86
CA PRO A 198 -10.53 -13.07 1.46
C PRO A 198 -9.05 -12.91 1.81
N GLY A 199 -8.36 -14.02 1.99
CA GLY A 199 -6.94 -14.01 2.25
C GLY A 199 -6.25 -15.34 2.22
N LEU A 200 -4.95 -15.27 2.35
CA LEU A 200 -4.03 -16.40 2.34
C LEU A 200 -3.53 -16.68 3.76
N ARG A 201 -3.60 -17.93 4.19
CA ARG A 201 -2.95 -18.42 5.40
C ARG A 201 -1.79 -19.31 5.01
N LEU A 202 -0.59 -18.98 5.49
CA LEU A 202 0.63 -19.79 5.34
C LEU A 202 0.94 -20.45 6.67
N PHE A 203 1.34 -21.72 6.63
CA PHE A 203 1.63 -22.50 7.82
C PHE A 203 3.06 -23.01 7.80
N SER A 204 3.75 -22.89 8.92
CA SER A 204 5.00 -23.60 9.14
C SER A 204 5.25 -23.83 10.63
N ASN A 205 5.33 -25.11 11.01
CA ASN A 205 5.49 -25.49 12.40
C ASN A 205 6.82 -24.99 13.03
N SER A 206 7.88 -24.88 12.25
CA SER A 206 9.20 -24.52 12.75
C SER A 206 9.70 -23.14 12.34
N ARG A 207 9.11 -22.53 11.29
CA ARG A 207 9.63 -21.31 10.67
C ARG A 207 8.65 -20.12 10.64
N ALA A 208 7.44 -20.26 11.23
CA ALA A 208 6.41 -19.24 11.15
C ALA A 208 6.91 -17.83 11.50
N LEU A 209 7.70 -17.70 12.57
CA LEU A 209 8.24 -16.40 13.00
C LEU A 209 9.28 -15.84 12.01
N ALA A 210 10.15 -16.69 11.46
CA ALA A 210 11.13 -16.27 10.45
C ALA A 210 10.44 -15.86 9.15
N MET A 211 9.43 -16.64 8.72
CA MET A 211 8.59 -16.32 7.57
C MET A 211 7.89 -14.96 7.76
N ALA A 212 7.36 -14.69 8.95
CA ALA A 212 6.72 -13.42 9.26
C ALA A 212 7.70 -12.25 9.16
N GLY A 213 8.91 -12.40 9.66
CA GLY A 213 9.97 -11.39 9.53
C GLY A 213 10.30 -11.09 8.07
N TRP A 214 10.46 -12.13 7.25
CA TRP A 214 10.71 -12.00 5.81
C TRP A 214 9.55 -11.33 5.08
N LEU A 215 8.33 -11.81 5.30
CA LEU A 215 7.16 -11.26 4.63
C LEU A 215 6.96 -9.78 4.96
N GLY A 216 7.22 -9.39 6.22
CA GLY A 216 7.20 -7.98 6.62
C GLY A 216 8.19 -7.12 5.83
N GLY A 217 9.38 -7.67 5.55
CA GLY A 217 10.41 -7.00 4.72
C GLY A 217 10.05 -6.91 3.24
N LEU A 218 9.20 -7.81 2.72
CA LEU A 218 8.74 -7.77 1.33
C LEU A 218 7.68 -6.67 1.07
N GLU A 219 7.08 -6.08 2.11
CA GLU A 219 6.00 -5.09 1.96
C GLU A 219 4.81 -5.64 1.13
N PRO A 220 4.04 -6.62 1.63
CA PRO A 220 2.92 -7.24 0.89
C PRO A 220 1.89 -6.19 0.46
N VAL A 221 1.49 -6.19 -0.81
CA VAL A 221 0.59 -5.18 -1.40
C VAL A 221 -0.79 -5.75 -1.68
N LYS A 222 -0.86 -6.85 -2.43
CA LYS A 222 -2.10 -7.55 -2.75
C LYS A 222 -1.86 -8.97 -3.26
N LEU A 223 -2.89 -9.79 -3.19
CA LEU A 223 -2.99 -11.07 -3.85
C LEU A 223 -3.77 -10.93 -5.15
N LEU A 224 -3.42 -11.71 -6.14
CA LEU A 224 -4.16 -11.83 -7.39
C LEU A 224 -4.03 -13.24 -7.99
N VAL A 225 -4.93 -13.59 -8.89
CA VAL A 225 -4.83 -14.78 -9.73
C VAL A 225 -4.41 -14.36 -11.13
N ASP A 226 -3.27 -14.87 -11.61
CA ASP A 226 -2.77 -14.67 -12.96
C ASP A 226 -2.77 -16.00 -13.72
N GLY A 227 -3.74 -16.18 -14.61
CA GLY A 227 -4.01 -17.47 -15.22
C GLY A 227 -4.41 -18.51 -14.16
N ARG A 228 -3.51 -19.44 -13.86
CA ARG A 228 -3.67 -20.45 -12.82
C ARG A 228 -2.61 -20.34 -11.73
N GLN A 229 -2.14 -19.13 -11.48
CA GLN A 229 -1.14 -18.87 -10.47
C GLN A 229 -1.69 -17.93 -9.41
N LEU A 230 -1.54 -18.28 -8.15
CA LEU A 230 -1.75 -17.37 -7.03
C LEU A 230 -0.46 -16.56 -6.86
N VAL A 231 -0.59 -15.25 -6.99
CA VAL A 231 0.54 -14.32 -6.96
C VAL A 231 0.38 -13.33 -5.83
N LEU A 232 1.45 -13.11 -5.08
CA LEU A 232 1.59 -12.01 -4.14
C LEU A 232 2.38 -10.89 -4.82
N GLU A 233 1.77 -9.72 -4.95
CA GLU A 233 2.49 -8.50 -5.29
C GLU A 233 3.02 -7.84 -4.01
N ALA A 234 4.28 -7.43 -4.04
CA ALA A 234 4.98 -6.85 -2.89
C ALA A 234 5.88 -5.69 -3.33
N GLY A 235 6.29 -4.87 -2.37
CA GLY A 235 7.17 -3.74 -2.66
C GLY A 235 6.62 -2.82 -3.74
N GLN A 236 7.47 -2.41 -4.66
CA GLN A 236 7.12 -1.54 -5.78
C GLN A 236 6.71 -2.35 -7.02
N ASP A 237 7.49 -3.37 -7.40
CA ASP A 237 7.34 -4.08 -8.67
C ASP A 237 7.48 -5.61 -8.52
N ASP A 238 7.64 -6.13 -7.30
CA ASP A 238 7.87 -7.54 -7.06
C ASP A 238 6.58 -8.35 -7.22
N ARG A 239 6.70 -9.50 -7.88
CA ARG A 239 5.62 -10.48 -8.08
C ARG A 239 6.12 -11.85 -7.67
N TRP A 240 5.52 -12.39 -6.64
CA TRP A 240 5.91 -13.67 -6.05
C TRP A 240 4.87 -14.74 -6.35
N LEU A 241 5.30 -15.86 -6.94
CA LEU A 241 4.45 -17.05 -7.11
C LEU A 241 4.29 -17.71 -5.75
N VAL A 242 3.05 -17.74 -5.27
CA VAL A 242 2.67 -18.44 -4.03
C VAL A 242 2.41 -19.91 -4.32
N SER A 243 1.58 -20.20 -5.33
CA SER A 243 1.22 -21.56 -5.72
C SER A 243 0.66 -21.61 -7.14
N ASP A 244 0.88 -22.73 -7.83
CA ASP A 244 0.08 -23.10 -8.97
C ASP A 244 -1.29 -23.65 -8.48
N LEU A 245 -2.35 -23.34 -9.21
CA LEU A 245 -3.72 -23.68 -8.88
C LEU A 245 -4.32 -24.64 -9.93
N ASP A 246 -5.21 -25.51 -9.53
CA ASP A 246 -6.13 -26.11 -10.48
C ASP A 246 -7.19 -25.10 -10.95
N SER A 247 -7.96 -25.45 -11.98
CA SER A 247 -8.91 -24.50 -12.58
C SER A 247 -10.02 -24.11 -11.59
N ALA A 248 -10.50 -25.03 -10.76
CA ALA A 248 -11.57 -24.76 -9.81
C ALA A 248 -11.10 -23.83 -8.68
N ALA A 249 -9.91 -24.07 -8.14
CA ALA A 249 -9.32 -23.20 -7.13
C ALA A 249 -9.03 -21.79 -7.71
N ALA A 250 -8.52 -21.70 -8.94
CA ALA A 250 -8.26 -20.42 -9.59
C ALA A 250 -9.54 -19.60 -9.77
N GLU A 251 -10.63 -20.22 -10.24
CA GLU A 251 -11.94 -19.58 -10.40
C GLU A 251 -12.51 -19.12 -9.06
N ALA A 252 -12.47 -19.96 -8.03
CA ALA A 252 -12.98 -19.65 -6.70
C ALA A 252 -12.23 -18.44 -6.09
N ILE A 253 -10.89 -18.50 -6.06
CA ILE A 253 -10.06 -17.43 -5.50
C ILE A 253 -10.23 -16.12 -6.28
N ALA A 254 -10.25 -16.18 -7.62
CA ALA A 254 -10.48 -15.01 -8.46
C ALA A 254 -11.87 -14.39 -8.19
N GLY A 255 -12.90 -15.23 -7.98
CA GLY A 255 -14.25 -14.81 -7.61
C GLY A 255 -14.27 -14.06 -6.28
N ASP A 256 -13.64 -14.62 -5.24
CA ASP A 256 -13.55 -13.97 -3.92
C ASP A 256 -12.81 -12.63 -3.97
N LEU A 257 -11.71 -12.57 -4.73
CA LEU A 257 -10.93 -11.32 -4.91
C LEU A 257 -11.75 -10.26 -5.67
N SER A 258 -12.50 -10.67 -6.72
CA SER A 258 -13.40 -9.78 -7.45
C SER A 258 -14.51 -9.25 -6.56
N GLN A 259 -15.16 -10.11 -5.79
CA GLN A 259 -16.20 -9.73 -4.84
C GLN A 259 -15.65 -8.76 -3.78
N SER A 260 -14.46 -9.03 -3.24
CA SER A 260 -13.80 -8.10 -2.32
C SER A 260 -13.57 -6.74 -2.96
N LYS A 261 -13.17 -6.69 -4.23
CA LYS A 261 -12.94 -5.43 -4.94
C LYS A 261 -14.22 -4.62 -5.12
N GLU A 262 -15.32 -5.29 -5.43
CA GLU A 262 -16.62 -4.66 -5.67
C GLU A 262 -17.32 -4.22 -4.37
N LEU A 263 -17.36 -5.08 -3.36
CA LEU A 263 -18.13 -4.90 -2.13
C LEU A 263 -17.25 -4.62 -0.90
N GLY A 264 -16.05 -5.20 -0.85
CA GLY A 264 -15.11 -5.12 0.27
C GLY A 264 -14.04 -4.04 0.11
N LYS A 265 -14.18 -3.08 -0.84
CA LYS A 265 -13.18 -2.03 -1.10
C LYS A 265 -11.77 -2.57 -1.40
N GLY A 266 -11.69 -3.77 -1.96
CA GLY A 266 -10.45 -4.46 -2.29
C GLY A 266 -9.67 -5.01 -1.09
N LEU A 267 -10.28 -5.09 0.08
CA LEU A 267 -9.62 -5.56 1.30
C LEU A 267 -9.27 -7.04 1.20
N GLN A 268 -8.07 -7.39 1.60
CA GLN A 268 -7.50 -8.73 1.57
C GLN A 268 -6.58 -8.91 2.78
N PHE A 269 -6.23 -10.16 3.11
CA PHE A 269 -5.20 -10.39 4.13
C PHE A 269 -4.22 -11.50 3.74
N ILE A 270 -3.06 -11.49 4.41
CA ILE A 270 -2.14 -12.61 4.47
C ILE A 270 -1.76 -12.85 5.92
N ALA A 271 -1.79 -14.10 6.34
CA ALA A 271 -1.50 -14.50 7.71
C ALA A 271 -0.48 -15.63 7.73
N ILE A 272 0.37 -15.65 8.75
CA ILE A 272 1.32 -16.72 9.01
C ILE A 272 1.06 -17.28 10.40
N GLN A 273 0.91 -18.61 10.48
CA GLN A 273 0.65 -19.36 11.71
C GLN A 273 1.53 -20.63 11.76
N ALA A 274 1.73 -21.18 12.95
CA ALA A 274 2.48 -22.42 13.08
C ALA A 274 1.68 -23.63 12.52
N SER A 275 0.37 -23.64 12.73
CA SER A 275 -0.54 -24.68 12.21
C SER A 275 -1.93 -24.09 11.94
N PRO A 276 -2.84 -24.83 11.25
CA PRO A 276 -4.23 -24.41 11.05
C PRO A 276 -5.03 -24.23 12.36
N GLU A 277 -4.65 -24.93 13.43
CA GLU A 277 -5.31 -24.92 14.72
C GLU A 277 -4.78 -23.82 15.65
N GLU A 278 -3.62 -23.22 15.33
CA GLU A 278 -3.02 -22.17 16.12
C GLU A 278 -3.86 -20.90 16.05
N GLN A 279 -4.15 -20.29 17.21
CA GLN A 279 -4.92 -19.05 17.28
C GLN A 279 -4.03 -17.81 17.16
N ALA A 280 -2.77 -17.91 17.57
CA ALA A 280 -1.82 -16.81 17.49
C ALA A 280 -1.25 -16.69 16.08
N PHE A 281 -1.04 -15.46 15.63
CA PHE A 281 -0.37 -15.16 14.38
C PHE A 281 1.11 -14.86 14.60
N ALA A 282 2.00 -15.55 13.90
CA ALA A 282 3.38 -15.11 13.77
C ALA A 282 3.44 -13.77 13.02
N GLY A 283 2.55 -13.60 12.04
CA GLY A 283 2.37 -12.35 11.33
C GLY A 283 0.99 -12.23 10.69
N PHE A 284 0.49 -10.99 10.58
CA PHE A 284 -0.79 -10.67 9.92
C PHE A 284 -0.71 -9.34 9.20
N TRP A 285 -1.00 -9.33 7.90
CA TRP A 285 -1.01 -8.12 7.07
C TRP A 285 -2.37 -7.96 6.40
N MET A 286 -2.93 -6.79 6.56
CA MET A 286 -4.04 -6.35 5.73
C MET A 286 -3.50 -5.66 4.47
N MET A 287 -4.15 -5.90 3.35
CA MET A 287 -3.79 -5.39 2.03
C MET A 287 -5.04 -4.87 1.33
N ARG A 288 -4.85 -4.07 0.28
CA ARG A 288 -5.98 -3.59 -0.52
C ARG A 288 -5.63 -3.57 -2.01
N ASP A 289 -6.54 -4.08 -2.84
CA ASP A 289 -6.48 -3.89 -4.29
C ASP A 289 -7.18 -2.59 -4.66
N ILE A 290 -6.46 -1.47 -4.56
CA ILE A 290 -6.90 -0.17 -5.04
C ILE A 290 -6.42 -0.01 -6.47
N ALA A 291 -7.33 0.38 -7.38
CA ALA A 291 -6.95 0.66 -8.75
C ALA A 291 -5.91 1.79 -8.78
N THR A 292 -4.75 1.51 -9.36
CA THR A 292 -3.75 2.54 -9.65
C THR A 292 -4.19 3.30 -10.90
N LEU A 293 -4.11 4.60 -10.84
CA LEU A 293 -4.50 5.58 -11.85
C LEU A 293 -3.46 5.74 -12.92
#